data_6e5ddf113b58a131d26516740a62ca33
#
_entry.id   6e5ddf113b58a131d26516740a62ca33
#
_cell.length_a   1.000
_cell.length_b   1.000
_cell.length_c   1.000
_cell.angle_alpha   90.00
_cell.angle_beta   90.00
_cell.angle_gamma   90.00
#
_symmetry.space_group_name_H-M   'P 1'
#
loop_
_entity.id
_entity.type
_entity.pdbx_description
1 polymer ?
#
loop_
_entity_poly.entity_id
_entity_poly.type
_entity_poly.pdbx_seq_one_letter_code
_entity_poly.pdbx_strand_id
1 'polypeptide(L)'
;MENDHYGDELTLRLSGIADITALDDDLALTTFMRDLVTRIGMTVIAGPMVATEGGPPEKSGKSAVVILAESHAAIHTYPHLREIFVNVFSCKPFREADVLAEFRRLVGDFRISEHLLRRRGEEWPRDLAAAEQLWSGHRTALSSVHD
;
A
#
# COMPACT_ATOMS: atom_id res chain seq x y z
N MET A 1 9.73 -17.25 -15.07
CA MET A 1 9.58 -18.07 -13.86
C MET A 1 8.35 -17.63 -13.10
N GLU A 2 7.45 -18.50 -12.83
CA GLU A 2 6.29 -18.16 -12.00
C GLU A 2 6.77 -17.90 -10.58
N ASN A 3 6.22 -16.84 -9.97
CA ASN A 3 6.50 -16.52 -8.59
C ASN A 3 5.74 -17.46 -7.65
N ASP A 4 6.45 -18.12 -6.73
CA ASP A 4 5.88 -19.05 -5.76
C ASP A 4 5.35 -18.31 -4.52
N HIS A 5 5.10 -17.02 -4.61
CA HIS A 5 4.57 -16.23 -3.51
C HIS A 5 3.28 -15.53 -3.91
N TYR A 6 2.51 -15.09 -2.92
CA TYR A 6 1.22 -14.42 -3.15
C TYR A 6 1.41 -13.09 -3.87
N GLY A 7 2.28 -12.24 -3.37
CA GLY A 7 2.50 -10.93 -3.94
C GLY A 7 3.62 -10.18 -3.24
N ASP A 8 3.68 -8.88 -3.52
CA ASP A 8 4.70 -7.99 -2.98
C ASP A 8 4.06 -6.88 -2.16
N GLU A 9 4.74 -6.48 -1.10
CA GLU A 9 4.35 -5.36 -0.26
C GLU A 9 5.48 -4.34 -0.21
N LEU A 10 5.18 -3.12 -0.68
CA LEU A 10 6.10 -1.99 -0.66
C LEU A 10 5.74 -1.07 0.50
N THR A 11 6.69 -0.83 1.39
CA THR A 11 6.55 0.10 2.50
C THR A 11 7.58 1.21 2.35
N LEU A 12 7.10 2.47 2.36
CA LEU A 12 7.96 3.63 2.21
C LEU A 12 7.67 4.65 3.30
N ARG A 13 8.72 5.38 3.69
CA ARG A 13 8.60 6.65 4.38
C ARG A 13 9.30 7.70 3.53
N LEU A 14 8.54 8.69 3.06
CA LEU A 14 9.06 9.80 2.27
C LEU A 14 9.18 11.00 3.17
N SER A 15 10.34 11.63 3.19
CA SER A 15 10.69 12.74 4.09
C SER A 15 11.22 13.93 3.31
N GLY A 16 11.19 15.10 3.93
CA GLY A 16 11.69 16.32 3.29
C GLY A 16 10.89 16.67 2.04
N ILE A 17 9.58 16.49 2.08
CA ILE A 17 8.68 16.78 0.97
C ILE A 17 8.81 18.25 0.55
N ALA A 18 9.09 18.47 -0.73
CA ALA A 18 9.28 19.84 -1.26
C ALA A 18 7.99 20.64 -1.29
N ASP A 19 6.91 20.05 -1.82
CA ASP A 19 5.62 20.71 -1.95
C ASP A 19 4.55 19.97 -1.15
N ILE A 20 4.08 20.59 -0.07
CA ILE A 20 3.09 19.99 0.83
C ILE A 20 1.64 20.38 0.47
N THR A 21 1.43 21.18 -0.57
CA THR A 21 0.11 21.76 -0.90
C THR A 21 -0.97 20.69 -1.04
N ALA A 22 -0.68 19.59 -1.73
CA ALA A 22 -1.64 18.52 -1.97
C ALA A 22 -1.88 17.63 -0.74
N LEU A 23 -1.01 17.66 0.26
CA LEU A 23 -1.05 16.72 1.38
C LEU A 23 -2.20 16.96 2.34
N ASP A 24 -2.84 18.12 2.28
CA ASP A 24 -4.00 18.46 3.10
C ASP A 24 -5.24 18.74 2.25
N ASP A 25 -5.28 18.22 1.04
CA ASP A 25 -6.35 18.43 0.08
C ASP A 25 -7.01 17.08 -0.28
N ASP A 26 -8.26 16.90 0.16
CA ASP A 26 -8.99 15.65 -0.04
C ASP A 26 -9.14 15.29 -1.53
N LEU A 27 -9.45 16.28 -2.36
CA LEU A 27 -9.64 16.03 -3.79
C LEU A 27 -8.31 15.66 -4.47
N ALA A 28 -7.24 16.36 -4.12
CA ALA A 28 -5.92 16.07 -4.65
C ALA A 28 -5.46 14.65 -4.28
N LEU A 29 -5.69 14.24 -3.04
CA LEU A 29 -5.32 12.90 -2.57
C LEU A 29 -6.20 11.81 -3.21
N THR A 30 -7.49 12.07 -3.37
CA THR A 30 -8.39 11.15 -4.06
C THR A 30 -7.95 10.92 -5.50
N THR A 31 -7.66 12.01 -6.22
CA THR A 31 -7.18 11.94 -7.60
C THR A 31 -5.84 11.21 -7.69
N PHE A 32 -4.93 11.54 -6.77
CA PHE A 32 -3.63 10.89 -6.69
C PHE A 32 -3.75 9.38 -6.52
N MET A 33 -4.62 8.92 -5.61
CA MET A 33 -4.79 7.48 -5.36
C MET A 33 -5.33 6.76 -6.60
N ARG A 34 -6.25 7.39 -7.33
CA ARG A 34 -6.75 6.83 -8.58
C ARG A 34 -5.67 6.77 -9.66
N ASP A 35 -4.88 7.82 -9.78
CA ASP A 35 -3.79 7.87 -10.75
C ASP A 35 -2.72 6.83 -10.43
N LEU A 36 -2.39 6.68 -9.15
CA LEU A 36 -1.44 5.66 -8.68
C LEU A 36 -1.91 4.27 -9.07
N VAL A 37 -3.17 3.94 -8.75
CA VAL A 37 -3.75 2.63 -9.06
C VAL A 37 -3.73 2.35 -10.56
N THR A 38 -4.10 3.33 -11.37
CA THR A 38 -4.05 3.22 -12.84
C THR A 38 -2.62 2.99 -13.31
N ARG A 39 -1.67 3.74 -12.78
CA ARG A 39 -0.26 3.66 -13.18
C ARG A 39 0.33 2.28 -12.92
N ILE A 40 0.01 1.66 -11.79
CA ILE A 40 0.53 0.34 -11.44
C ILE A 40 -0.35 -0.80 -11.99
N GLY A 41 -1.39 -0.48 -12.77
CA GLY A 41 -2.20 -1.48 -13.46
C GLY A 41 -3.16 -2.26 -12.59
N MET A 42 -3.64 -1.66 -11.50
CA MET A 42 -4.55 -2.31 -10.56
C MET A 42 -5.99 -1.88 -10.77
N THR A 43 -6.91 -2.60 -10.14
CA THR A 43 -8.35 -2.37 -10.28
C THR A 43 -8.97 -2.00 -8.93
N VAL A 44 -9.62 -0.83 -8.87
CA VAL A 44 -10.31 -0.36 -7.66
C VAL A 44 -11.61 -1.15 -7.48
N ILE A 45 -11.85 -1.66 -6.27
CA ILE A 45 -13.13 -2.25 -5.90
C ILE A 45 -13.86 -1.43 -4.84
N ALA A 46 -13.14 -0.64 -4.02
CA ALA A 46 -13.75 0.29 -3.06
C ALA A 46 -12.81 1.46 -2.78
N GLY A 47 -13.36 2.65 -2.65
CA GLY A 47 -12.58 3.86 -2.43
C GLY A 47 -12.18 4.54 -3.74
N PRO A 48 -11.19 5.45 -3.73
CA PRO A 48 -10.40 5.88 -2.57
C PRO A 48 -11.25 6.56 -1.49
N MET A 49 -10.88 6.34 -0.25
CA MET A 49 -11.44 7.04 0.89
C MET A 49 -10.37 7.92 1.52
N VAL A 50 -10.70 9.17 1.79
CA VAL A 50 -9.79 10.10 2.47
C VAL A 50 -10.42 10.52 3.79
N ALA A 51 -9.65 10.41 4.86
CA ALA A 51 -10.06 10.82 6.19
C ALA A 51 -9.04 11.79 6.77
N THR A 52 -9.52 12.72 7.59
CA THR A 52 -8.65 13.67 8.30
C THR A 52 -8.45 13.17 9.72
N GLU A 53 -7.19 13.07 10.13
CA GLU A 53 -6.86 12.75 11.50
C GLU A 53 -6.97 14.00 12.35
N GLY A 54 -7.75 13.92 13.43
CA GLY A 54 -7.89 15.02 14.40
C GLY A 54 -6.71 15.02 15.36
N GLY A 55 -6.27 16.20 15.76
CA GLY A 55 -5.17 16.36 16.70
C GLY A 55 -4.54 17.74 16.60
N PRO A 56 -3.40 17.98 17.30
CA PRO A 56 -2.69 19.24 17.17
C PRO A 56 -2.29 19.46 15.70
N PRO A 57 -2.40 20.71 15.19
CA PRO A 57 -2.11 20.99 13.76
C PRO A 57 -0.76 20.48 13.28
N GLU A 58 0.26 20.55 14.11
CA GLU A 58 1.60 20.08 13.77
C GLU A 58 1.72 18.56 13.61
N LYS A 59 0.75 17.81 14.11
CA LYS A 59 0.69 16.34 14.01
C LYS A 59 -0.50 15.84 13.21
N SER A 60 -1.37 16.75 12.77
CA SER A 60 -2.55 16.34 12.01
C SER A 60 -2.17 16.05 10.57
N GLY A 61 -2.92 15.15 9.98
CA GLY A 61 -2.70 14.76 8.60
C GLY A 61 -3.90 14.06 8.03
N LYS A 62 -3.74 13.52 6.85
CA LYS A 62 -4.80 12.78 6.17
C LYS A 62 -4.36 11.36 5.89
N SER A 63 -5.32 10.47 5.90
CA SER A 63 -5.14 9.08 5.49
C SER A 63 -5.97 8.83 4.25
N ALA A 64 -5.40 8.19 3.25
CA ALA A 64 -6.11 7.79 2.05
C ALA A 64 -5.89 6.30 1.82
N VAL A 65 -6.97 5.58 1.53
CA VAL A 65 -6.92 4.14 1.32
C VAL A 65 -7.80 3.76 0.15
N VAL A 66 -7.35 2.76 -0.59
CA VAL A 66 -8.12 2.19 -1.69
C VAL A 66 -8.02 0.68 -1.63
N ILE A 67 -9.16 0.01 -1.74
CA ILE A 67 -9.21 -1.45 -1.81
C ILE A 67 -9.17 -1.84 -3.27
N LEU A 68 -8.24 -2.74 -3.57
CA LEU A 68 -7.99 -3.21 -4.92
C LEU A 68 -8.42 -4.68 -5.05
N ALA A 69 -8.80 -5.08 -6.26
CA ALA A 69 -8.99 -6.50 -6.55
C ALA A 69 -7.72 -7.28 -6.20
N GLU A 70 -6.57 -6.65 -6.30
CA GLU A 70 -5.25 -7.24 -6.06
C GLU A 70 -4.73 -7.06 -4.62
N SER A 71 -5.32 -6.29 -3.79
CA SER A 71 -5.20 -6.09 -2.33
C SER A 71 -5.47 -4.65 -1.88
N HIS A 72 -4.46 -3.77 -1.74
CA HIS A 72 -4.72 -2.38 -1.31
C HIS A 72 -3.55 -1.44 -1.55
N ALA A 73 -3.85 -0.14 -1.49
CA ALA A 73 -2.86 0.91 -1.37
C ALA A 73 -3.32 1.90 -0.30
N ALA A 74 -2.40 2.34 0.54
CA ALA A 74 -2.70 3.28 1.62
C ALA A 74 -1.56 4.27 1.79
N ILE A 75 -1.92 5.53 2.10
CA ILE A 75 -0.95 6.57 2.44
C ILE A 75 -1.43 7.34 3.66
N HIS A 76 -0.46 7.87 4.41
CA HIS A 76 -0.72 8.75 5.54
C HIS A 76 0.17 9.98 5.37
N THR A 77 -0.43 11.17 5.31
CA THR A 77 0.28 12.41 5.07
C THR A 77 0.39 13.22 6.36
N TYR A 78 1.54 13.83 6.55
CA TYR A 78 1.80 14.74 7.68
C TYR A 78 2.43 16.01 7.11
N PRO A 79 1.61 16.98 6.63
CA PRO A 79 2.12 18.16 5.92
C PRO A 79 3.14 18.98 6.71
N HIS A 80 2.86 19.23 7.99
CA HIS A 80 3.76 20.06 8.82
C HIS A 80 5.10 19.38 9.08
N LEU A 81 5.14 18.05 9.05
CA LEU A 81 6.37 17.27 9.20
C LEU A 81 7.04 16.98 7.86
N ARG A 82 6.40 17.35 6.75
CA ARG A 82 6.86 17.08 5.38
C ARG A 82 7.13 15.60 5.15
N GLU A 83 6.19 14.75 5.61
CA GLU A 83 6.33 13.30 5.52
C GLU A 83 5.09 12.62 4.97
N ILE A 84 5.33 11.47 4.32
CA ILE A 84 4.28 10.56 3.84
C ILE A 84 4.71 9.14 4.19
N PHE A 85 3.81 8.36 4.78
CA PHE A 85 3.95 6.91 4.91
C PHE A 85 3.14 6.23 3.82
N VAL A 86 3.72 5.21 3.19
CA VAL A 86 3.14 4.52 2.03
C VAL A 86 3.14 3.02 2.24
N ASN A 87 2.03 2.37 1.91
CA ASN A 87 1.95 0.92 1.85
C ASN A 87 1.18 0.51 0.59
N VAL A 88 1.83 -0.27 -0.27
CA VAL A 88 1.19 -0.87 -1.45
C VAL A 88 1.39 -2.36 -1.37
N PHE A 89 0.30 -3.10 -1.26
CA PHE A 89 0.31 -4.56 -1.18
C PHE A 89 -0.53 -5.13 -2.32
N SER A 90 0.06 -5.99 -3.14
CA SER A 90 -0.62 -6.53 -4.31
C SER A 90 -0.15 -7.93 -4.66
N CYS A 91 -1.12 -8.79 -5.01
CA CYS A 91 -0.82 -10.11 -5.58
C CYS A 91 -0.42 -10.03 -7.06
N LYS A 92 -0.64 -8.87 -7.69
CA LYS A 92 -0.22 -8.62 -9.06
C LYS A 92 1.11 -7.86 -9.05
N PRO A 93 2.08 -8.23 -9.89
CA PRO A 93 3.35 -7.50 -9.96
C PRO A 93 3.15 -6.03 -10.31
N PHE A 94 3.93 -5.16 -9.68
CA PHE A 94 3.98 -3.73 -9.99
C PHE A 94 5.41 -3.23 -9.89
N ARG A 95 5.66 -2.08 -10.48
CA ARG A 95 6.99 -1.47 -10.50
C ARG A 95 7.07 -0.38 -9.47
N GLU A 96 8.01 -0.51 -8.55
CA GLU A 96 8.29 0.50 -7.53
C GLU A 96 8.59 1.87 -8.14
N ALA A 97 9.32 1.91 -9.26
CA ALA A 97 9.63 3.15 -9.96
C ALA A 97 8.37 3.91 -10.39
N ASP A 98 7.30 3.21 -10.74
CA ASP A 98 6.02 3.84 -11.11
C ASP A 98 5.35 4.47 -9.89
N VAL A 99 5.43 3.83 -8.74
CA VAL A 99 4.91 4.39 -7.48
C VAL A 99 5.66 5.68 -7.14
N LEU A 100 6.98 5.65 -7.18
CA LEU A 100 7.81 6.83 -6.87
C LEU A 100 7.58 7.97 -7.85
N ALA A 101 7.39 7.66 -9.14
CA ALA A 101 7.11 8.68 -10.15
C ALA A 101 5.82 9.43 -9.87
N GLU A 102 4.76 8.72 -9.41
CA GLU A 102 3.50 9.37 -9.06
C GLU A 102 3.66 10.28 -7.84
N PHE A 103 4.43 9.87 -6.84
CA PHE A 103 4.72 10.73 -5.69
C PHE A 103 5.50 11.98 -6.09
N ARG A 104 6.47 11.88 -7.02
CA ARG A 104 7.20 13.06 -7.50
C ARG A 104 6.30 14.04 -8.24
N ARG A 105 5.30 13.54 -8.95
CA ARG A 105 4.30 14.41 -9.60
C ARG A 105 3.44 15.15 -8.57
N LEU A 106 3.12 14.49 -7.46
CA LEU A 106 2.26 15.06 -6.42
C LEU A 106 2.99 16.11 -5.57
N VAL A 107 4.23 15.82 -5.15
CA VAL A 107 4.93 16.57 -4.10
C VAL A 107 6.30 17.11 -4.48
N GLY A 108 6.77 16.89 -5.70
CA GLY A 108 8.13 17.27 -6.10
C GLY A 108 9.18 16.37 -5.47
N ASP A 109 10.30 16.95 -5.07
CA ASP A 109 11.41 16.20 -4.51
C ASP A 109 11.14 15.74 -3.07
N PHE A 110 11.75 14.62 -2.72
CA PHE A 110 11.70 14.04 -1.37
C PHE A 110 12.89 13.10 -1.18
N ARG A 111 13.14 12.72 0.07
CA ARG A 111 14.07 11.65 0.41
C ARG A 111 13.27 10.40 0.77
N ILE A 112 13.81 9.23 0.44
CA ILE A 112 13.27 7.96 0.91
C ILE A 112 14.01 7.60 2.19
N SER A 113 13.35 7.79 3.34
CA SER A 113 13.97 7.54 4.65
C SER A 113 13.72 6.14 5.18
N GLU A 114 12.68 5.46 4.70
CA GLU A 114 12.46 4.03 4.94
C GLU A 114 12.00 3.39 3.64
N HIS A 115 12.53 2.21 3.36
CA HIS A 115 12.22 1.45 2.15
C HIS A 115 12.27 -0.04 2.46
N LEU A 116 11.17 -0.73 2.19
CA LEU A 116 11.12 -2.18 2.31
C LEU A 116 10.19 -2.73 1.23
N LEU A 117 10.73 -3.64 0.43
CA LEU A 117 9.94 -4.40 -0.54
C LEU A 117 9.99 -5.86 -0.10
N ARG A 118 8.85 -6.41 0.31
CA ARG A 118 8.76 -7.76 0.88
C ARG A 118 7.94 -8.66 -0.02
N ARG A 119 8.43 -9.88 -0.20
CA ARG A 119 7.61 -10.96 -0.75
C ARG A 119 6.65 -11.42 0.34
N ARG A 120 5.38 -11.59 -0.03
CA ARG A 120 4.34 -12.03 0.92
C ARG A 120 3.73 -13.33 0.43
N GLY A 121 3.41 -14.21 1.39
CA GLY A 121 2.78 -15.49 1.09
C GLY A 121 3.69 -16.44 0.35
N GLU A 122 4.85 -16.74 0.91
CA GLU A 122 5.74 -17.75 0.34
C GLU A 122 5.01 -19.09 0.22
N GLU A 123 5.35 -19.85 -0.81
CA GLU A 123 4.72 -21.13 -1.11
C GLU A 123 3.20 -21.04 -1.34
N TRP A 124 2.74 -19.88 -1.85
CA TRP A 124 1.32 -19.68 -2.14
C TRP A 124 0.86 -20.68 -3.22
N PRO A 125 -0.15 -21.51 -2.92
CA PRO A 125 -0.61 -22.52 -3.87
C PRO A 125 -1.29 -21.90 -5.09
N ARG A 126 -0.95 -22.42 -6.28
CA ARG A 126 -1.50 -21.95 -7.56
C ARG A 126 -2.68 -22.78 -8.04
N ASP A 127 -2.96 -23.94 -7.43
CA ASP A 127 -4.09 -24.78 -7.77
C ASP A 127 -4.95 -25.09 -6.54
N LEU A 128 -6.21 -25.48 -6.79
CA LEU A 128 -7.19 -25.70 -5.72
C LEU A 128 -6.84 -26.90 -4.85
N ALA A 129 -6.27 -27.96 -5.44
CA ALA A 129 -5.91 -29.16 -4.67
C ALA A 129 -4.77 -28.82 -3.68
N ALA A 130 -3.76 -28.08 -4.11
CA ALA A 130 -2.68 -27.63 -3.25
C ALA A 130 -3.20 -26.71 -2.15
N ALA A 131 -4.12 -25.80 -2.49
CA ALA A 131 -4.73 -24.88 -1.53
C ALA A 131 -5.51 -25.65 -0.45
N GLU A 132 -6.29 -26.65 -0.83
CA GLU A 132 -7.05 -27.48 0.10
C GLU A 132 -6.15 -28.25 1.06
N GLN A 133 -5.08 -28.84 0.54
CA GLN A 133 -4.10 -29.55 1.36
C GLN A 133 -3.43 -28.63 2.39
N LEU A 134 -3.04 -27.45 1.96
CA LEU A 134 -2.43 -26.46 2.84
C LEU A 134 -3.38 -26.03 3.95
N TRP A 135 -4.65 -25.77 3.59
CA TRP A 135 -5.68 -25.40 4.55
C TRP A 135 -5.98 -26.50 5.56
N SER A 136 -6.05 -27.74 5.11
CA SER A 136 -6.27 -28.88 5.98
C SER A 136 -5.15 -29.05 7.00
N GLY A 137 -3.90 -28.89 6.54
CA GLY A 137 -2.73 -28.92 7.41
C GLY A 137 -2.75 -27.81 8.47
N HIS A 138 -3.09 -26.60 8.07
CA HIS A 138 -3.20 -25.47 9.00
C HIS A 138 -4.31 -25.66 10.03
N ARG A 139 -5.46 -26.16 9.62
CA ARG A 139 -6.57 -26.42 10.55
C ARG A 139 -6.20 -27.47 11.58
N THR A 140 -5.54 -28.54 11.16
CA THR A 140 -5.09 -29.60 12.06
C THR A 140 -4.11 -29.02 13.09
N ALA A 141 -3.14 -28.20 12.66
CA ALA A 141 -2.17 -27.60 13.55
C ALA A 141 -2.83 -26.65 14.58
N LEU A 142 -3.82 -25.84 14.14
CA LEU A 142 -4.57 -24.95 15.04
C LEU A 142 -5.41 -25.71 16.04
N SER A 143 -6.05 -26.81 15.64
CA SER A 143 -6.85 -27.64 16.52
C SER A 143 -5.99 -28.27 17.63
N SER A 144 -4.75 -28.69 17.33
CA SER A 144 -3.87 -29.30 18.30
C SER A 144 -3.34 -28.30 19.36
N VAL A 145 -3.41 -27.00 19.09
CA VAL A 145 -2.97 -25.96 20.05
C VAL A 145 -4.05 -25.68 21.12
N HIS A 146 -5.32 -26.00 20.83
CA HIS A 146 -6.45 -25.75 21.75
C HIS A 146 -6.89 -26.97 22.54
N ASP A 147 -6.33 -28.13 22.26
CA ASP A 147 -6.54 -29.35 23.01
C ASP A 147 -5.48 -29.51 24.10
#